data_db26a2123922b25c6ffd0737de67fd68
#
_entry.id   db26a2123922b25c6ffd0737de67fd68
#
_cell.length_a   1.000
_cell.length_b   1.000
_cell.length_c   1.000
_cell.angle_alpha   90.00
_cell.angle_beta   90.00
_cell.angle_gamma   90.00
#
_symmetry.space_group_name_H-M   'P 1'
#
loop_
_entity.id
_entity.type
_entity.pdbx_description
1 polymer ?
#
loop_
_entity_poly.entity_id
_entity_poly.type
_entity_poly.pdbx_seq_one_letter_code
_entity_poly.pdbx_strand_id
1 'polypeptide(L)'
;MRPSLKPDGEIVKRGIPPVDPHVDRRTFLKGAGAATVAASMAGCSNPTGNGNGNGGGNGGGEIPDEDLTMACIGFTSGPAAVFGTPMMQSARMVVDKINEAGGILGEREIAMDEYDENTEDVVQLYRRLATQENYDVIIGFISSANALSVGPVAEELNQPTIIWDTGTTELFDSGIPDADNTFRTCASSSTDAVGAALLMKNALPEVETVAGVNQDYAYGRNNWDLFEQSIESFDIDVEVVETRFTPFPNDDFSSTISALNDSEPDFIFSSLWGGDLVNFITQANDQGLFDDSLPCFSGGTHVFHDAPEEVPDGLIFGPRGPHFPHGTLGWNDHHEEFVSDFEDRYGDTPYAHGAFHAWQAIYAYVYAVERAYNISGEYPDRDAWAASMDGLGFDSPSGFVNIPKGNQNAIEPSFWGYSDTGGENLSLRDTVWIAAEEVNPPVDKTTSEWLDSV
;
A
#
# COMPACT_ATOMS: atom_id res chain seq x y z
N MET A 1 32.72 -22.29 -8.24
CA MET A 1 31.80 -23.20 -8.95
C MET A 1 30.43 -22.57 -8.81
N ARG A 2 29.92 -21.97 -9.85
CA ARG A 2 28.57 -21.35 -9.85
C ARG A 2 27.52 -22.42 -9.62
N PRO A 3 26.48 -22.19 -8.80
CA PRO A 3 25.37 -23.11 -8.69
C PRO A 3 24.57 -23.05 -10.00
N SER A 4 24.60 -24.12 -10.78
CA SER A 4 23.71 -24.28 -11.92
C SER A 4 22.30 -24.50 -11.40
N LEU A 5 21.35 -23.65 -11.73
CA LEU A 5 19.92 -23.95 -11.61
C LEU A 5 19.65 -25.25 -12.36
N LYS A 6 19.34 -26.32 -11.64
CA LYS A 6 18.92 -27.56 -12.27
C LYS A 6 17.47 -27.43 -12.70
N PRO A 7 17.09 -27.97 -13.85
CA PRO A 7 15.71 -27.90 -14.36
C PRO A 7 14.67 -28.64 -13.51
N ASP A 8 15.06 -29.20 -12.38
CA ASP A 8 14.22 -30.08 -11.55
C ASP A 8 13.84 -29.45 -10.20
N GLY A 9 13.78 -28.12 -10.05
CA GLY A 9 13.03 -27.43 -8.99
C GLY A 9 13.21 -27.89 -7.53
N GLU A 10 14.24 -28.66 -7.15
CA GLU A 10 14.50 -29.02 -5.78
C GLU A 10 15.45 -28.02 -5.10
N ILE A 11 14.86 -26.97 -4.57
CA ILE A 11 15.51 -26.13 -3.56
C ILE A 11 15.65 -26.97 -2.30
N VAL A 12 16.88 -27.15 -1.82
CA VAL A 12 17.16 -27.88 -0.59
C VAL A 12 16.51 -27.17 0.57
N LYS A 13 15.34 -27.69 1.01
CA LYS A 13 14.63 -27.25 2.22
C LYS A 13 15.54 -27.44 3.44
N ARG A 14 16.15 -26.35 3.93
CA ARG A 14 16.62 -26.24 5.31
C ARG A 14 15.65 -25.32 6.05
N GLY A 15 14.65 -25.95 6.60
CA GLY A 15 13.90 -25.78 7.82
C GLY A 15 13.70 -24.39 8.38
N ILE A 16 12.73 -23.63 7.84
CA ILE A 16 11.84 -22.84 8.70
C ILE A 16 10.78 -23.83 9.16
N PRO A 17 10.51 -24.01 10.48
CA PRO A 17 9.45 -24.91 10.92
C PRO A 17 8.12 -24.38 10.36
N PRO A 18 7.24 -25.25 9.86
CA PRO A 18 5.93 -24.85 9.39
C PRO A 18 5.18 -24.17 10.53
N VAL A 19 4.70 -22.94 10.31
CA VAL A 19 3.75 -22.29 11.20
C VAL A 19 2.50 -23.16 11.17
N ASP A 20 2.13 -23.71 12.32
CA ASP A 20 0.93 -24.56 12.48
C ASP A 20 -0.31 -23.73 12.14
N PRO A 21 -1.09 -24.05 11.09
CA PRO A 21 -2.27 -23.28 10.70
C PRO A 21 -3.43 -23.40 11.71
N HIS A 22 -3.25 -24.09 12.83
CA HIS A 22 -4.25 -24.31 13.87
C HIS A 22 -3.91 -23.62 15.21
N VAL A 23 -3.22 -22.49 15.23
CA VAL A 23 -3.15 -21.68 16.45
C VAL A 23 -4.53 -21.08 16.71
N ASP A 24 -5.29 -21.76 17.59
CA ASP A 24 -6.61 -21.35 18.03
C ASP A 24 -6.56 -19.92 18.59
N ARG A 25 -7.34 -19.00 18.00
CA ARG A 25 -7.50 -17.58 18.39
C ARG A 25 -7.75 -17.40 19.89
N ARG A 26 -8.16 -18.43 20.61
CA ARG A 26 -8.39 -18.39 22.08
C ARG A 26 -7.11 -18.43 22.92
N THR A 27 -5.98 -18.79 22.36
CA THR A 27 -4.72 -18.91 23.09
C THR A 27 -3.93 -17.59 23.09
N PHE A 28 -4.10 -16.74 22.08
CA PHE A 28 -3.43 -15.44 21.97
C PHE A 28 -3.97 -14.41 22.98
N LEU A 29 -5.24 -14.50 23.38
CA LEU A 29 -5.89 -13.58 24.35
C LEU A 29 -5.58 -13.89 25.81
N LYS A 30 -4.81 -14.91 26.15
CA LYS A 30 -4.47 -15.27 27.52
C LYS A 30 -3.11 -14.72 28.03
N GLY A 31 -2.35 -14.03 27.17
CA GLY A 31 -1.04 -13.45 27.51
C GLY A 31 -1.05 -11.98 27.96
N ALA A 32 -2.13 -11.24 27.76
CA ALA A 32 -2.23 -9.86 28.18
C ALA A 32 -2.85 -9.77 29.59
N GLY A 33 -2.05 -9.35 30.57
CA GLY A 33 -2.35 -9.36 31.99
C GLY A 33 -3.63 -8.62 32.38
N ALA A 34 -4.40 -9.28 33.22
CA ALA A 34 -5.58 -8.75 33.89
C ALA A 34 -5.22 -7.60 34.82
N ALA A 35 -5.60 -6.37 34.45
CA ALA A 35 -5.78 -5.28 35.41
C ALA A 35 -7.27 -5.12 35.63
N THR A 36 -7.74 -5.68 36.74
CA THR A 36 -9.11 -5.51 37.20
C THR A 36 -9.32 -4.09 37.73
N VAL A 37 -10.15 -3.31 37.04
CA VAL A 37 -10.76 -2.11 37.61
C VAL A 37 -12.19 -2.48 38.00
N ALA A 38 -12.43 -2.56 39.30
CA ALA A 38 -13.75 -2.72 39.88
C ALA A 38 -14.52 -1.40 39.73
N ALA A 39 -15.52 -1.35 38.86
CA ALA A 39 -16.49 -0.27 38.83
C ALA A 39 -17.64 -0.59 39.83
N SER A 40 -17.73 0.20 40.85
CA SER A 40 -18.83 0.19 41.83
C SER A 40 -20.12 0.69 41.21
N MET A 41 -21.13 -0.17 41.18
CA MET A 41 -22.51 0.20 40.87
C MET A 41 -23.08 0.95 42.11
N ALA A 42 -23.31 2.24 41.95
CA ALA A 42 -24.17 2.99 42.86
C ALA A 42 -25.45 3.36 42.13
N GLY A 43 -26.54 2.81 42.57
CA GLY A 43 -27.86 3.13 42.08
C GLY A 43 -28.28 4.55 42.46
N CYS A 44 -28.95 5.23 41.54
CA CYS A 44 -29.72 6.44 41.87
C CYS A 44 -31.14 6.29 41.40
N SER A 45 -32.00 6.40 42.38
CA SER A 45 -33.45 6.46 42.30
C SER A 45 -33.93 7.75 41.62
N ASN A 46 -34.99 7.63 40.82
CA ASN A 46 -35.74 8.71 40.21
C ASN A 46 -36.42 9.61 41.31
N PRO A 47 -36.42 10.92 41.11
CA PRO A 47 -37.54 11.72 41.60
C PRO A 47 -38.24 12.45 40.46
N THR A 48 -39.52 12.20 40.35
CA THR A 48 -40.48 13.03 39.61
C THR A 48 -40.48 14.45 40.13
N GLY A 49 -40.20 15.41 39.24
CA GLY A 49 -40.31 16.83 39.56
C GLY A 49 -40.56 17.63 38.25
N ASN A 50 -41.76 18.09 38.12
CA ASN A 50 -42.23 19.02 37.09
C ASN A 50 -41.57 20.38 37.27
N GLY A 51 -40.81 20.88 36.28
CA GLY A 51 -40.18 22.20 36.33
C GLY A 51 -39.88 22.70 34.92
N ASN A 52 -40.70 23.57 34.41
CA ASN A 52 -40.52 24.36 33.22
C ASN A 52 -39.26 25.23 33.35
N GLY A 53 -38.26 25.05 32.46
CA GLY A 53 -37.01 25.82 32.48
C GLY A 53 -36.36 25.75 31.09
N ASN A 54 -36.54 26.81 30.34
CA ASN A 54 -35.89 27.15 29.12
C ASN A 54 -34.36 27.10 29.24
N GLY A 55 -33.65 26.47 28.29
CA GLY A 55 -32.22 26.79 28.16
C GLY A 55 -31.30 25.62 27.85
N GLY A 56 -30.73 25.62 26.69
CA GLY A 56 -29.52 24.89 26.36
C GLY A 56 -29.79 23.59 25.64
N GLY A 57 -30.05 23.67 24.36
CA GLY A 57 -29.94 22.52 23.48
C GLY A 57 -28.50 22.01 23.53
N ASN A 58 -28.31 20.79 23.99
CA ASN A 58 -27.18 19.98 23.61
C ASN A 58 -27.37 19.66 22.14
N GLY A 59 -26.84 20.51 21.27
CA GLY A 59 -26.76 20.22 19.84
C GLY A 59 -25.71 19.15 19.65
N GLY A 60 -26.11 17.89 19.68
CA GLY A 60 -25.39 16.88 18.93
C GLY A 60 -25.43 17.37 17.47
N GLY A 61 -24.26 17.52 16.82
CA GLY A 61 -24.23 17.95 15.45
C GLY A 61 -24.95 16.90 14.61
N GLU A 62 -26.04 17.32 13.98
CA GLU A 62 -26.80 16.46 13.08
C GLU A 62 -25.89 15.96 11.95
N ILE A 63 -26.07 14.73 11.51
CA ILE A 63 -25.41 14.22 10.29
C ILE A 63 -25.89 15.13 9.14
N PRO A 64 -24.98 15.68 8.30
CA PRO A 64 -25.38 16.56 7.20
C PRO A 64 -26.35 15.85 6.25
N ASP A 65 -27.40 16.56 5.84
CA ASP A 65 -28.38 16.06 4.85
C ASP A 65 -27.79 15.98 3.43
N GLU A 66 -26.70 16.73 3.16
CA GLU A 66 -26.02 16.73 1.87
C GLU A 66 -25.04 15.54 1.79
N ASP A 67 -24.90 14.98 0.58
CA ASP A 67 -23.92 13.93 0.31
C ASP A 67 -22.51 14.35 0.69
N LEU A 68 -21.69 13.40 1.12
CA LEU A 68 -20.26 13.61 1.27
C LEU A 68 -19.63 13.73 -0.13
N THR A 69 -18.93 14.83 -0.39
CA THR A 69 -18.23 15.02 -1.66
C THR A 69 -16.79 14.49 -1.58
N MET A 70 -16.46 13.54 -2.47
CA MET A 70 -15.17 12.87 -2.51
C MET A 70 -14.53 13.02 -3.90
N ALA A 71 -13.34 13.62 -3.97
CA ALA A 71 -12.56 13.65 -5.21
C ALA A 71 -11.51 12.53 -5.21
N CYS A 72 -11.56 11.67 -6.21
CA CYS A 72 -10.58 10.61 -6.42
C CYS A 72 -9.65 10.98 -7.59
N ILE A 73 -8.34 11.08 -7.33
CA ILE A 73 -7.32 11.46 -8.31
C ILE A 73 -6.40 10.27 -8.57
N GLY A 74 -6.33 9.79 -9.81
CA GLY A 74 -5.43 8.72 -10.23
C GLY A 74 -5.25 8.73 -11.75
N PHE A 75 -4.32 7.96 -12.27
CA PHE A 75 -4.07 7.90 -13.71
C PHE A 75 -5.21 7.18 -14.44
N THR A 76 -6.05 7.92 -15.11
CA THR A 76 -7.09 7.37 -16.01
C THR A 76 -6.67 7.38 -17.47
N SER A 77 -5.51 7.97 -17.79
CA SER A 77 -4.91 8.01 -19.11
C SER A 77 -3.38 7.86 -19.07
N GLY A 78 -2.77 7.61 -20.22
CA GLY A 78 -1.32 7.46 -20.37
C GLY A 78 -0.77 6.10 -19.88
N PRO A 79 0.56 5.93 -19.84
CA PRO A 79 1.21 4.64 -19.52
C PRO A 79 0.92 4.11 -18.11
N ALA A 80 0.54 4.99 -17.17
CA ALA A 80 0.23 4.62 -15.80
C ALA A 80 -1.24 4.23 -15.57
N ALA A 81 -2.09 4.33 -16.60
CA ALA A 81 -3.52 3.99 -16.51
C ALA A 81 -3.75 2.51 -16.14
N VAL A 82 -2.78 1.64 -16.38
CA VAL A 82 -2.79 0.24 -15.95
C VAL A 82 -2.99 0.07 -14.43
N PHE A 83 -2.52 1.01 -13.63
CA PHE A 83 -2.78 1.06 -12.19
C PHE A 83 -4.05 1.84 -11.84
N GLY A 84 -4.22 3.00 -12.47
CA GLY A 84 -5.31 3.90 -12.16
C GLY A 84 -6.69 3.37 -12.59
N THR A 85 -6.79 2.63 -13.68
CA THR A 85 -8.07 2.06 -14.12
C THR A 85 -8.66 1.09 -13.10
N PRO A 86 -7.97 0.01 -12.65
CA PRO A 86 -8.50 -0.89 -11.64
C PRO A 86 -8.70 -0.20 -10.26
N MET A 87 -7.88 0.80 -9.94
CA MET A 87 -8.05 1.63 -8.75
C MET A 87 -9.39 2.39 -8.78
N MET A 88 -9.70 3.09 -9.89
CA MET A 88 -10.98 3.79 -10.04
C MET A 88 -12.18 2.85 -10.11
N GLN A 89 -12.01 1.67 -10.71
CA GLN A 89 -13.03 0.62 -10.70
C GLN A 89 -13.32 0.18 -9.26
N SER A 90 -12.29 -0.10 -8.48
CA SER A 90 -12.44 -0.44 -7.05
C SER A 90 -13.11 0.69 -6.28
N ALA A 91 -12.68 1.95 -6.48
CA ALA A 91 -13.27 3.10 -5.80
C ALA A 91 -14.78 3.20 -6.06
N ARG A 92 -15.23 3.07 -7.32
CA ARG A 92 -16.66 3.04 -7.66
C ARG A 92 -17.39 1.91 -6.96
N MET A 93 -16.83 0.70 -7.01
CA MET A 93 -17.44 -0.48 -6.39
C MET A 93 -17.59 -0.30 -4.88
N VAL A 94 -16.58 0.23 -4.22
CA VAL A 94 -16.58 0.46 -2.77
C VAL A 94 -17.59 1.53 -2.39
N VAL A 95 -17.61 2.67 -3.10
CA VAL A 95 -18.57 3.75 -2.84
C VAL A 95 -20.00 3.27 -3.05
N ASP A 96 -20.27 2.54 -4.13
CA ASP A 96 -21.60 1.99 -4.38
C ASP A 96 -22.05 1.05 -3.25
N LYS A 97 -21.15 0.15 -2.77
CA LYS A 97 -21.45 -0.74 -1.64
C LYS A 97 -21.78 0.03 -0.35
N ILE A 98 -21.03 1.09 -0.06
CA ILE A 98 -21.26 1.94 1.11
C ILE A 98 -22.64 2.62 0.98
N ASN A 99 -22.96 3.19 -0.18
CA ASN A 99 -24.24 3.86 -0.43
C ASN A 99 -25.41 2.87 -0.40
N GLU A 100 -25.28 1.68 -0.99
CA GLU A 100 -26.27 0.61 -0.92
C GLU A 100 -26.54 0.14 0.53
N ALA A 101 -25.53 0.20 1.39
CA ALA A 101 -25.65 -0.08 2.83
C ALA A 101 -26.29 1.07 3.63
N GLY A 102 -26.60 2.19 2.98
CA GLY A 102 -27.25 3.37 3.56
C GLY A 102 -26.30 4.55 3.80
N GLY A 103 -25.08 4.48 3.27
CA GLY A 103 -24.08 5.54 3.41
C GLY A 103 -23.32 5.54 4.74
N ILE A 104 -22.51 6.56 4.96
CA ILE A 104 -21.76 6.76 6.19
C ILE A 104 -22.72 6.95 7.37
N LEU A 105 -22.50 6.25 8.46
CA LEU A 105 -23.38 6.23 9.64
C LEU A 105 -24.82 5.76 9.35
N GLY A 106 -25.06 5.17 8.16
CA GLY A 106 -26.38 4.73 7.73
C GLY A 106 -27.29 5.85 7.24
N GLU A 107 -26.77 7.04 6.97
CA GLU A 107 -27.55 8.23 6.64
C GLU A 107 -26.94 9.10 5.52
N ARG A 108 -25.60 9.20 5.40
CA ARG A 108 -24.95 10.13 4.47
C ARG A 108 -24.31 9.39 3.30
N GLU A 109 -24.85 9.54 2.09
CA GLU A 109 -24.28 8.97 0.87
C GLU A 109 -22.98 9.68 0.46
N ILE A 110 -22.15 9.01 -0.36
CA ILE A 110 -20.90 9.53 -0.92
C ILE A 110 -21.17 9.88 -2.39
N ALA A 111 -20.97 11.15 -2.74
CA ALA A 111 -20.87 11.62 -4.11
C ALA A 111 -19.40 11.68 -4.52
N MET A 112 -18.97 10.74 -5.36
CA MET A 112 -17.56 10.60 -5.78
C MET A 112 -17.39 11.12 -7.21
N ASP A 113 -16.38 11.99 -7.40
CA ASP A 113 -15.93 12.44 -8.71
C ASP A 113 -14.49 11.97 -8.98
N GLU A 114 -14.17 11.69 -10.24
CA GLU A 114 -12.90 11.15 -10.68
C GLU A 114 -12.11 12.18 -11.49
N TYR A 115 -10.82 12.24 -11.23
CA TYR A 115 -9.90 13.16 -11.90
C TYR A 115 -8.66 12.42 -12.39
N ASP A 116 -8.20 12.77 -13.58
CA ASP A 116 -6.98 12.22 -14.15
C ASP A 116 -5.74 12.86 -13.54
N GLU A 117 -4.90 12.04 -12.92
CA GLU A 117 -3.60 12.47 -12.40
C GLU A 117 -2.61 12.82 -13.52
N ASN A 118 -2.83 12.32 -14.75
CA ASN A 118 -2.05 12.65 -15.93
C ASN A 118 -2.44 14.05 -16.46
N THR A 119 -2.08 15.07 -15.72
CA THR A 119 -2.37 16.47 -16.03
C THR A 119 -1.09 17.31 -16.01
N GLU A 120 -1.09 18.42 -16.76
CA GLU A 120 0.07 19.33 -16.82
C GLU A 120 0.35 20.04 -15.51
N ASP A 121 -0.66 20.26 -14.65
CA ASP A 121 -0.55 20.96 -13.37
C ASP A 121 -1.45 20.33 -12.30
N VAL A 122 -0.93 19.30 -11.64
CA VAL A 122 -1.62 18.59 -10.58
C VAL A 122 -1.86 19.45 -9.34
N VAL A 123 -0.95 20.40 -9.05
CA VAL A 123 -1.10 21.32 -7.91
C VAL A 123 -2.26 22.29 -8.16
N GLN A 124 -2.41 22.78 -9.40
CA GLN A 124 -3.55 23.63 -9.74
C GLN A 124 -4.86 22.86 -9.71
N LEU A 125 -4.86 21.61 -10.20
CA LEU A 125 -6.01 20.72 -10.07
C LEU A 125 -6.41 20.59 -8.60
N TYR A 126 -5.46 20.21 -7.74
CA TYR A 126 -5.71 20.02 -6.32
C TYR A 126 -6.26 21.28 -5.64
N ARG A 127 -5.63 22.46 -5.85
CA ARG A 127 -6.10 23.73 -5.30
C ARG A 127 -7.53 24.04 -5.74
N ARG A 128 -7.88 23.78 -6.99
CA ARG A 128 -9.25 23.99 -7.50
C ARG A 128 -10.24 23.10 -6.76
N LEU A 129 -9.94 21.80 -6.60
CA LEU A 129 -10.82 20.85 -5.90
C LEU A 129 -11.02 21.25 -4.43
N ALA A 130 -9.94 21.65 -3.76
CA ALA A 130 -9.98 22.00 -2.35
C ALA A 130 -10.66 23.35 -2.07
N THR A 131 -10.52 24.38 -2.97
CA THR A 131 -10.92 25.76 -2.64
C THR A 131 -12.07 26.33 -3.47
N GLN A 132 -12.36 25.77 -4.65
CA GLN A 132 -13.42 26.24 -5.53
C GLN A 132 -14.58 25.24 -5.56
N GLU A 133 -14.29 23.96 -5.65
CA GLU A 133 -15.28 22.89 -5.64
C GLU A 133 -15.57 22.42 -4.21
N ASN A 134 -14.65 22.66 -3.26
CA ASN A 134 -14.80 22.46 -1.81
C ASN A 134 -15.17 21.01 -1.44
N TYR A 135 -14.46 20.03 -2.01
CA TYR A 135 -14.62 18.63 -1.63
C TYR A 135 -14.36 18.41 -0.12
N ASP A 136 -15.17 17.56 0.49
CA ASP A 136 -14.99 17.17 1.89
C ASP A 136 -13.68 16.41 2.09
N VAL A 137 -13.32 15.54 1.15
CA VAL A 137 -12.07 14.77 1.13
C VAL A 137 -11.51 14.63 -0.28
N ILE A 138 -10.18 14.65 -0.39
CA ILE A 138 -9.46 14.32 -1.63
C ILE A 138 -8.64 13.06 -1.37
N ILE A 139 -8.86 12.02 -2.18
CA ILE A 139 -8.12 10.76 -2.13
C ILE A 139 -7.33 10.66 -3.43
N GLY A 140 -6.03 10.39 -3.34
CA GLY A 140 -5.30 10.36 -4.59
C GLY A 140 -3.84 10.02 -4.50
N PHE A 141 -3.26 10.07 -5.64
CA PHE A 141 -1.89 10.06 -6.09
C PHE A 141 -1.23 8.68 -6.07
N ILE A 142 -0.87 8.29 -7.30
CA ILE A 142 0.02 7.15 -7.60
C ILE A 142 1.46 7.67 -7.73
N SER A 143 1.64 8.81 -8.43
CA SER A 143 2.96 9.39 -8.65
C SER A 143 3.56 9.99 -7.38
N SER A 144 4.74 9.51 -6.99
CA SER A 144 5.52 10.07 -5.89
C SER A 144 5.87 11.54 -6.12
N ALA A 145 6.18 11.94 -7.35
CA ALA A 145 6.48 13.33 -7.69
C ALA A 145 5.25 14.24 -7.51
N ASN A 146 4.07 13.77 -7.90
CA ASN A 146 2.83 14.51 -7.72
C ASN A 146 2.47 14.64 -6.24
N ALA A 147 2.56 13.56 -5.47
CA ALA A 147 2.28 13.61 -4.04
C ALA A 147 3.23 14.53 -3.27
N LEU A 148 4.54 14.51 -3.59
CA LEU A 148 5.52 15.45 -3.02
C LEU A 148 5.19 16.91 -3.34
N SER A 149 4.64 17.18 -4.53
CA SER A 149 4.25 18.51 -4.94
C SER A 149 2.95 18.99 -4.29
N VAL A 150 2.01 18.08 -4.06
CA VAL A 150 0.68 18.38 -3.51
C VAL A 150 0.65 18.37 -1.99
N GLY A 151 1.41 17.49 -1.32
CA GLY A 151 1.38 17.33 0.13
C GLY A 151 1.49 18.65 0.90
N PRO A 152 2.48 19.55 0.62
CA PRO A 152 2.56 20.84 1.28
C PRO A 152 1.33 21.75 1.04
N VAL A 153 0.68 21.58 -0.10
CA VAL A 153 -0.55 22.33 -0.45
C VAL A 153 -1.76 21.81 0.32
N ALA A 154 -1.82 20.50 0.52
CA ALA A 154 -2.87 19.86 1.32
C ALA A 154 -2.84 20.36 2.76
N GLU A 155 -1.64 20.40 3.35
CA GLU A 155 -1.43 20.94 4.71
C GLU A 155 -1.71 22.45 4.78
N GLU A 156 -1.23 23.26 3.81
CA GLU A 156 -1.53 24.71 3.73
C GLU A 156 -3.03 25.00 3.76
N LEU A 157 -3.83 24.13 3.11
CA LEU A 157 -5.28 24.31 2.94
C LEU A 157 -6.10 23.61 4.03
N ASN A 158 -5.48 22.90 4.95
CA ASN A 158 -6.14 22.01 5.94
C ASN A 158 -7.18 21.09 5.25
N GLN A 159 -6.81 20.52 4.10
CA GLN A 159 -7.71 19.67 3.32
C GLN A 159 -7.53 18.22 3.71
N PRO A 160 -8.57 17.53 4.22
CA PRO A 160 -8.54 16.09 4.42
C PRO A 160 -8.07 15.36 3.17
N THR A 161 -6.92 14.71 3.27
CA THR A 161 -6.28 14.06 2.13
C THR A 161 -5.80 12.67 2.50
N ILE A 162 -6.12 11.69 1.65
CA ILE A 162 -5.60 10.33 1.78
C ILE A 162 -4.78 10.00 0.55
N ILE A 163 -3.53 9.65 0.78
CA ILE A 163 -2.62 9.13 -0.24
C ILE A 163 -2.86 7.63 -0.35
N TRP A 164 -3.33 7.20 -1.49
CA TRP A 164 -3.75 5.82 -1.67
C TRP A 164 -2.73 4.89 -2.32
N ASP A 165 -1.72 5.40 -3.05
CA ASP A 165 -0.75 4.51 -3.72
C ASP A 165 0.67 5.06 -3.87
N THR A 166 0.96 6.26 -3.39
CA THR A 166 2.30 6.83 -3.45
C THR A 166 3.28 6.07 -2.55
N GLY A 167 4.41 5.63 -3.10
CA GLY A 167 5.40 4.83 -2.39
C GLY A 167 6.45 5.61 -1.62
N THR A 168 6.97 6.73 -2.14
CA THR A 168 8.15 7.38 -1.55
C THR A 168 7.99 7.69 -0.05
N THR A 169 9.00 7.37 0.75
CA THR A 169 9.06 7.72 2.17
C THR A 169 9.31 9.22 2.36
N GLU A 170 9.93 9.87 1.38
CA GLU A 170 10.26 11.30 1.43
C GLU A 170 9.04 12.18 1.67
N LEU A 171 7.84 11.74 1.30
CA LEU A 171 6.62 12.52 1.52
C LEU A 171 6.45 12.91 2.99
N PHE A 172 6.61 11.95 3.90
CA PHE A 172 6.45 12.19 5.34
C PHE A 172 7.79 12.34 6.07
N ASP A 173 8.90 11.82 5.51
CA ASP A 173 10.23 11.98 6.11
C ASP A 173 10.74 13.42 5.99
N SER A 174 10.43 14.13 4.90
CA SER A 174 10.95 15.48 4.63
C SER A 174 9.97 16.45 3.95
N GLY A 175 9.02 15.93 3.17
CA GLY A 175 8.08 16.77 2.43
C GLY A 175 7.04 17.44 3.32
N ILE A 176 6.39 16.67 4.17
CA ILE A 176 5.39 17.10 5.16
C ILE A 176 5.59 16.34 6.48
N PRO A 177 6.75 16.53 7.17
CA PRO A 177 7.07 15.76 8.38
C PRO A 177 6.11 16.04 9.55
N ASP A 178 5.46 17.19 9.55
CA ASP A 178 4.49 17.62 10.55
C ASP A 178 3.06 17.61 9.96
N ALA A 179 2.73 16.59 9.13
CA ALA A 179 1.41 16.49 8.53
C ALA A 179 0.31 16.29 9.57
N ASP A 180 -0.77 17.07 9.45
CA ASP A 180 -1.95 16.99 10.31
C ASP A 180 -3.18 16.48 9.54
N ASN A 181 -3.28 16.75 8.23
CA ASN A 181 -4.47 16.49 7.42
C ASN A 181 -4.24 15.49 6.29
N THR A 182 -3.00 15.07 6.07
CA THR A 182 -2.61 14.12 5.02
C THR A 182 -2.19 12.81 5.64
N PHE A 183 -2.80 11.70 5.20
CA PHE A 183 -2.51 10.36 5.66
C PHE A 183 -2.23 9.43 4.47
N ARG A 184 -1.36 8.44 4.65
CA ARG A 184 -1.14 7.37 3.67
C ARG A 184 -1.68 6.05 4.21
N THR A 185 -2.44 5.34 3.38
CA THR A 185 -3.09 4.07 3.74
C THR A 185 -2.52 2.85 3.01
N CYS A 186 -1.50 3.03 2.19
CA CYS A 186 -0.83 1.98 1.42
C CYS A 186 0.60 1.72 1.91
N ALA A 187 1.20 0.63 1.41
CA ALA A 187 2.61 0.31 1.61
C ALA A 187 3.53 1.43 1.06
N SER A 188 4.67 1.63 1.71
CA SER A 188 5.69 2.61 1.31
C SER A 188 6.90 1.94 0.64
N SER A 189 7.80 2.76 0.10
CA SER A 189 9.10 2.30 -0.42
C SER A 189 9.95 1.60 0.63
N SER A 190 9.73 1.87 1.93
CA SER A 190 10.36 1.11 3.00
C SER A 190 9.92 -0.35 2.97
N THR A 191 8.61 -0.60 2.86
CA THR A 191 8.06 -1.96 2.73
C THR A 191 8.61 -2.69 1.50
N ASP A 192 8.76 -1.97 0.38
CA ASP A 192 9.28 -2.51 -0.88
C ASP A 192 10.78 -2.83 -0.80
N ALA A 193 11.60 -1.83 -0.48
CA ALA A 193 13.06 -1.92 -0.57
C ALA A 193 13.68 -2.71 0.60
N VAL A 194 13.28 -2.39 1.85
CA VAL A 194 13.75 -3.12 3.03
C VAL A 194 13.26 -4.57 2.99
N GLY A 195 12.01 -4.78 2.54
CA GLY A 195 11.45 -6.11 2.34
C GLY A 195 12.24 -6.95 1.34
N ALA A 196 12.65 -6.38 0.21
CA ALA A 196 13.49 -7.06 -0.78
C ALA A 196 14.87 -7.42 -0.23
N ALA A 197 15.51 -6.50 0.51
CA ALA A 197 16.81 -6.74 1.14
C ALA A 197 16.74 -7.85 2.20
N LEU A 198 15.69 -7.85 3.05
CA LEU A 198 15.49 -8.90 4.05
C LEU A 198 15.10 -10.25 3.43
N LEU A 199 14.30 -10.24 2.34
CA LEU A 199 14.06 -11.46 1.57
C LEU A 199 15.36 -12.05 1.07
N MET A 200 16.20 -11.25 0.41
CA MET A 200 17.52 -11.67 -0.09
C MET A 200 18.38 -12.23 1.04
N LYS A 201 18.53 -11.49 2.15
CA LYS A 201 19.29 -11.91 3.33
C LYS A 201 18.85 -13.27 3.88
N ASN A 202 17.54 -13.47 4.02
CA ASN A 202 17.00 -14.61 4.77
C ASN A 202 16.73 -15.84 3.89
N ALA A 203 16.39 -15.64 2.62
CA ALA A 203 15.96 -16.70 1.73
C ALA A 203 16.97 -17.05 0.63
N LEU A 204 17.94 -16.16 0.33
CA LEU A 204 18.87 -16.28 -0.79
C LEU A 204 20.33 -16.06 -0.32
N PRO A 205 20.83 -16.82 0.65
CA PRO A 205 22.18 -16.61 1.22
C PRO A 205 23.33 -16.89 0.24
N GLU A 206 23.04 -17.42 -0.94
CA GLU A 206 24.01 -17.66 -2.02
C GLU A 206 24.23 -16.47 -2.95
N VAL A 207 23.43 -15.40 -2.84
CA VAL A 207 23.61 -14.16 -3.59
C VAL A 207 24.88 -13.46 -3.13
N GLU A 208 25.80 -13.19 -4.06
CA GLU A 208 27.06 -12.50 -3.81
C GLU A 208 27.09 -11.13 -4.52
N THR A 209 26.33 -10.98 -5.62
CA THR A 209 26.30 -9.75 -6.43
C THR A 209 24.88 -9.28 -6.69
N VAL A 210 24.68 -7.96 -6.61
CA VAL A 210 23.37 -7.34 -6.83
C VAL A 210 23.45 -6.20 -7.83
N ALA A 211 22.37 -6.01 -8.58
CA ALA A 211 22.19 -4.85 -9.46
C ALA A 211 20.84 -4.18 -9.24
N GLY A 212 20.71 -2.92 -9.64
CA GLY A 212 19.50 -2.13 -9.60
C GLY A 212 19.02 -1.67 -10.97
N VAL A 213 17.72 -1.79 -11.23
CA VAL A 213 17.05 -1.19 -12.40
C VAL A 213 15.79 -0.47 -11.96
N ASN A 214 15.83 0.85 -11.97
CA ASN A 214 14.75 1.67 -11.44
C ASN A 214 14.43 2.85 -12.35
N GLN A 215 13.23 3.40 -12.27
CA GLN A 215 12.85 4.60 -13.02
C GLN A 215 13.54 5.83 -12.43
N ASP A 216 13.97 6.77 -13.29
CA ASP A 216 14.69 7.98 -12.90
C ASP A 216 13.76 9.09 -12.39
N TYR A 217 13.11 8.85 -11.25
CA TYR A 217 12.32 9.84 -10.54
C TYR A 217 12.19 9.46 -9.04
N ALA A 218 11.48 10.27 -8.24
CA ALA A 218 11.43 10.16 -6.79
C ALA A 218 11.20 8.72 -6.26
N TYR A 219 10.22 7.97 -6.83
CA TYR A 219 9.95 6.60 -6.38
C TYR A 219 11.10 5.63 -6.66
N GLY A 220 11.61 5.62 -7.89
CA GLY A 220 12.67 4.69 -8.28
C GLY A 220 13.97 4.95 -7.53
N ARG A 221 14.34 6.24 -7.37
CA ARG A 221 15.53 6.63 -6.61
C ARG A 221 15.38 6.30 -5.13
N ASN A 222 14.27 6.65 -4.51
CA ASN A 222 14.02 6.35 -3.09
C ASN A 222 14.05 4.85 -2.80
N ASN A 223 13.47 4.01 -3.69
CA ASN A 223 13.54 2.55 -3.53
C ASN A 223 14.99 2.03 -3.60
N TRP A 224 15.78 2.52 -4.54
CA TRP A 224 17.16 2.09 -4.66
C TRP A 224 18.01 2.54 -3.48
N ASP A 225 17.91 3.80 -3.08
CA ASP A 225 18.65 4.34 -1.94
C ASP A 225 18.35 3.58 -0.64
N LEU A 226 17.06 3.25 -0.41
CA LEU A 226 16.66 2.46 0.75
C LEU A 226 17.14 0.99 0.66
N PHE A 227 17.17 0.42 -0.54
CA PHE A 227 17.71 -0.93 -0.74
C PHE A 227 19.21 -0.99 -0.44
N GLU A 228 20.02 -0.06 -0.98
CA GLU A 228 21.46 0.03 -0.69
C GLU A 228 21.70 0.29 0.81
N GLN A 229 20.96 1.23 1.43
CA GLN A 229 21.07 1.49 2.85
C GLN A 229 20.71 0.26 3.70
N SER A 230 19.72 -0.53 3.26
CA SER A 230 19.34 -1.79 3.94
C SER A 230 20.43 -2.84 3.85
N ILE A 231 21.13 -2.94 2.72
CA ILE A 231 22.29 -3.83 2.58
C ILE A 231 23.34 -3.49 3.64
N GLU A 232 23.68 -2.21 3.79
CA GLU A 232 24.66 -1.74 4.77
C GLU A 232 24.16 -1.98 6.21
N SER A 233 22.93 -1.57 6.52
CA SER A 233 22.36 -1.58 7.87
C SER A 233 22.17 -2.99 8.43
N PHE A 234 21.85 -3.93 7.57
CA PHE A 234 21.63 -5.33 7.98
C PHE A 234 22.89 -6.22 7.80
N ASP A 235 24.05 -5.64 7.54
CA ASP A 235 25.31 -6.37 7.31
C ASP A 235 25.13 -7.50 6.25
N ILE A 236 24.51 -7.18 5.10
CA ILE A 236 24.33 -8.14 4.01
C ILE A 236 25.59 -8.12 3.15
N ASP A 237 26.31 -9.24 3.10
CA ASP A 237 27.60 -9.36 2.41
C ASP A 237 27.40 -9.61 0.89
N VAL A 238 27.08 -8.55 0.17
CA VAL A 238 26.89 -8.55 -1.29
C VAL A 238 27.59 -7.35 -1.93
N GLU A 239 28.02 -7.50 -3.18
CA GLU A 239 28.62 -6.41 -3.98
C GLU A 239 27.57 -5.83 -4.94
N VAL A 240 27.40 -4.50 -4.93
CA VAL A 240 26.60 -3.80 -5.95
C VAL A 240 27.44 -3.67 -7.22
N VAL A 241 27.08 -4.40 -8.27
CA VAL A 241 27.88 -4.48 -9.51
C VAL A 241 27.37 -3.56 -10.61
N GLU A 242 26.08 -3.18 -10.61
CA GLU A 242 25.50 -2.29 -11.61
C GLU A 242 24.28 -1.57 -11.06
N THR A 243 24.10 -0.29 -11.40
CA THR A 243 22.93 0.50 -11.07
C THR A 243 22.45 1.29 -12.29
N ARG A 244 21.20 1.10 -12.68
CA ARG A 244 20.56 1.77 -13.81
C ARG A 244 19.31 2.52 -13.40
N PHE A 245 19.28 3.81 -13.78
CA PHE A 245 18.06 4.61 -13.73
C PHE A 245 17.63 4.91 -15.15
N THR A 246 16.39 4.53 -15.49
CA THR A 246 15.84 4.70 -16.83
C THR A 246 14.80 5.82 -16.87
N PRO A 247 14.70 6.59 -17.97
CA PRO A 247 13.62 7.56 -18.12
C PRO A 247 12.24 6.90 -17.94
N PHE A 248 11.25 7.68 -17.56
CA PHE A 248 9.86 7.23 -17.53
C PHE A 248 8.99 8.14 -18.41
N PRO A 249 8.21 7.59 -19.36
CA PRO A 249 8.18 6.18 -19.78
C PRO A 249 9.41 5.78 -20.61
N ASN A 250 9.69 4.45 -20.64
CA ASN A 250 10.75 3.87 -21.46
C ASN A 250 10.26 2.62 -22.21
N ASP A 251 10.52 2.54 -23.49
CA ASP A 251 10.16 1.41 -24.35
C ASP A 251 11.36 0.60 -24.87
N ASP A 252 12.60 1.06 -24.61
CA ASP A 252 13.83 0.39 -25.02
C ASP A 252 14.80 0.21 -23.85
N PHE A 253 14.94 -1.02 -23.40
CA PHE A 253 15.84 -1.43 -22.33
C PHE A 253 17.12 -2.11 -22.82
N SER A 254 17.37 -2.18 -24.13
CA SER A 254 18.49 -2.93 -24.72
C SER A 254 19.84 -2.57 -24.12
N SER A 255 20.12 -1.28 -23.90
CA SER A 255 21.38 -0.83 -23.30
C SER A 255 21.50 -1.17 -21.81
N THR A 256 20.37 -1.12 -21.09
CA THR A 256 20.30 -1.50 -19.68
C THR A 256 20.53 -2.99 -19.52
N ILE A 257 19.85 -3.82 -20.32
CA ILE A 257 19.98 -5.28 -20.29
C ILE A 257 21.39 -5.70 -20.71
N SER A 258 22.00 -5.07 -21.71
CA SER A 258 23.39 -5.35 -22.08
C SER A 258 24.36 -5.09 -20.94
N ALA A 259 24.17 -4.00 -20.18
CA ALA A 259 25.04 -3.69 -19.05
C ALA A 259 24.85 -4.67 -17.89
N LEU A 260 23.62 -5.12 -17.65
CA LEU A 260 23.34 -6.15 -16.65
C LEU A 260 23.95 -7.50 -17.04
N ASN A 261 23.80 -7.91 -18.30
CA ASN A 261 24.46 -9.12 -18.81
C ASN A 261 25.99 -9.04 -18.70
N ASP A 262 26.58 -7.86 -18.93
CA ASP A 262 28.04 -7.66 -18.81
C ASP A 262 28.53 -7.69 -17.36
N SER A 263 27.71 -7.27 -16.40
CA SER A 263 28.02 -7.25 -14.96
C SER A 263 27.66 -8.54 -14.23
N GLU A 264 26.87 -9.42 -14.86
CA GLU A 264 26.51 -10.77 -14.37
C GLU A 264 26.02 -10.79 -12.90
N PRO A 265 24.98 -9.98 -12.50
CA PRO A 265 24.50 -9.97 -11.12
C PRO A 265 23.74 -11.28 -10.79
N ASP A 266 23.91 -11.78 -9.55
CA ASP A 266 23.09 -12.90 -9.06
C ASP A 266 21.64 -12.47 -8.80
N PHE A 267 21.45 -11.22 -8.34
CA PHE A 267 20.15 -10.68 -7.98
C PHE A 267 19.94 -9.28 -8.57
N ILE A 268 18.73 -9.00 -9.07
CA ILE A 268 18.37 -7.69 -9.62
C ILE A 268 17.16 -7.13 -8.85
N PHE A 269 17.37 -6.07 -8.07
CA PHE A 269 16.25 -5.34 -7.47
C PHE A 269 15.69 -4.31 -8.44
N SER A 270 14.38 -4.30 -8.64
CA SER A 270 13.72 -3.38 -9.54
C SER A 270 12.39 -2.86 -8.97
N SER A 271 12.24 -1.54 -8.98
CA SER A 271 10.98 -0.84 -8.73
C SER A 271 10.32 -0.33 -10.01
N LEU A 272 10.66 -0.89 -11.16
CA LEU A 272 9.95 -0.61 -12.41
C LEU A 272 8.48 -1.01 -12.31
N TRP A 273 7.62 -0.21 -12.92
CA TRP A 273 6.17 -0.44 -12.93
C TRP A 273 5.53 0.05 -14.24
N GLY A 274 4.24 -0.26 -14.44
CA GLY A 274 3.52 0.11 -15.65
C GLY A 274 4.08 -0.56 -16.90
N GLY A 275 3.93 0.11 -18.04
CA GLY A 275 4.44 -0.37 -19.32
C GLY A 275 5.95 -0.60 -19.36
N ASP A 276 6.71 0.15 -18.55
CA ASP A 276 8.17 0.00 -18.45
C ASP A 276 8.56 -1.39 -17.93
N LEU A 277 7.85 -1.90 -16.91
CA LEU A 277 8.11 -3.23 -16.38
C LEU A 277 7.77 -4.33 -17.39
N VAL A 278 6.64 -4.20 -18.09
CA VAL A 278 6.27 -5.13 -19.17
C VAL A 278 7.37 -5.16 -20.23
N ASN A 279 7.79 -3.98 -20.72
CA ASN A 279 8.86 -3.86 -21.72
C ASN A 279 10.19 -4.44 -21.23
N PHE A 280 10.55 -4.18 -19.96
CA PHE A 280 11.78 -4.72 -19.39
C PHE A 280 11.75 -6.24 -19.28
N ILE A 281 10.68 -6.83 -18.75
CA ILE A 281 10.54 -8.29 -18.61
C ILE A 281 10.62 -8.96 -19.97
N THR A 282 9.83 -8.49 -20.96
CA THR A 282 9.83 -9.04 -22.32
C THR A 282 11.22 -9.00 -22.95
N GLN A 283 11.89 -7.82 -22.94
CA GLN A 283 13.19 -7.67 -23.56
C GLN A 283 14.31 -8.40 -22.80
N ALA A 284 14.25 -8.46 -21.46
CA ALA A 284 15.22 -9.16 -20.63
C ALA A 284 15.13 -10.68 -20.83
N ASN A 285 13.91 -11.21 -20.91
CA ASN A 285 13.66 -12.62 -21.21
C ASN A 285 14.19 -13.00 -22.61
N ASP A 286 13.88 -12.20 -23.62
CA ASP A 286 14.37 -12.41 -25.00
C ASP A 286 15.90 -12.38 -25.10
N GLN A 287 16.59 -11.61 -24.26
CA GLN A 287 18.03 -11.46 -24.23
C GLN A 287 18.75 -12.39 -23.23
N GLY A 288 18.00 -13.28 -22.58
CA GLY A 288 18.52 -14.32 -21.67
C GLY A 288 19.07 -13.78 -20.34
N LEU A 289 18.66 -12.56 -19.90
CA LEU A 289 19.12 -11.99 -18.62
C LEU A 289 18.68 -12.86 -17.44
N PHE A 290 17.51 -13.45 -17.51
CA PHE A 290 16.92 -14.25 -16.43
C PHE A 290 17.44 -15.70 -16.39
N ASP A 291 18.31 -16.10 -17.34
CA ASP A 291 18.96 -17.40 -17.32
C ASP A 291 20.03 -17.49 -16.20
N ASP A 292 20.67 -16.37 -15.88
CA ASP A 292 21.80 -16.28 -14.93
C ASP A 292 21.54 -15.33 -13.75
N SER A 293 20.50 -14.49 -13.81
CA SER A 293 20.15 -13.51 -12.78
C SER A 293 18.74 -13.72 -12.25
N LEU A 294 18.53 -13.55 -10.95
CA LEU A 294 17.21 -13.63 -10.30
C LEU A 294 16.63 -12.23 -10.07
N PRO A 295 15.65 -11.78 -10.87
CA PRO A 295 15.01 -10.47 -10.65
C PRO A 295 13.98 -10.51 -9.52
N CYS A 296 13.88 -9.38 -8.82
CA CYS A 296 12.93 -9.11 -7.74
C CYS A 296 12.23 -7.78 -8.03
N PHE A 297 10.94 -7.84 -8.36
CA PHE A 297 10.12 -6.70 -8.77
C PHE A 297 9.18 -6.26 -7.65
N SER A 298 9.37 -5.06 -7.10
CA SER A 298 8.41 -4.48 -6.18
C SER A 298 7.24 -3.87 -6.95
N GLY A 299 5.99 -4.15 -6.53
CA GLY A 299 4.79 -3.62 -7.18
C GLY A 299 4.52 -4.18 -8.59
N GLY A 300 5.11 -5.33 -8.93
CA GLY A 300 5.13 -5.84 -10.30
C GLY A 300 3.96 -6.72 -10.72
N THR A 301 2.99 -7.00 -9.86
CA THR A 301 1.96 -8.03 -10.14
C THR A 301 0.95 -7.67 -11.23
N HIS A 302 0.85 -6.40 -11.66
CA HIS A 302 0.02 -6.00 -12.79
C HIS A 302 0.42 -6.67 -14.11
N VAL A 303 1.70 -7.06 -14.27
CA VAL A 303 2.15 -7.78 -15.49
C VAL A 303 1.49 -9.13 -15.66
N PHE A 304 0.92 -9.69 -14.57
CA PHE A 304 0.16 -10.95 -14.61
C PHE A 304 -1.18 -10.80 -15.35
N HIS A 305 -1.65 -9.58 -15.50
CA HIS A 305 -2.80 -9.24 -16.33
C HIS A 305 -2.35 -8.73 -17.70
N ASP A 306 -1.37 -7.83 -17.76
CA ASP A 306 -1.03 -7.08 -18.97
C ASP A 306 -0.24 -7.89 -19.98
N ALA A 307 0.61 -8.81 -19.50
CA ALA A 307 1.46 -9.65 -20.35
C ALA A 307 1.78 -10.99 -19.68
N PRO A 308 0.77 -11.81 -19.32
CA PRO A 308 0.99 -13.05 -18.58
C PRO A 308 1.88 -14.05 -19.32
N GLU A 309 1.87 -14.04 -20.65
CA GLU A 309 2.69 -14.90 -21.50
C GLU A 309 4.17 -14.52 -21.50
N GLU A 310 4.50 -13.30 -21.09
CA GLU A 310 5.87 -12.77 -21.06
C GLU A 310 6.57 -13.02 -19.73
N VAL A 311 5.82 -13.44 -18.69
CA VAL A 311 6.36 -13.67 -17.35
C VAL A 311 6.91 -15.08 -17.23
N PRO A 312 8.23 -15.28 -17.11
CA PRO A 312 8.83 -16.59 -16.85
C PRO A 312 8.44 -17.14 -15.49
N ASP A 313 8.52 -18.46 -15.33
CA ASP A 313 8.39 -19.12 -14.03
C ASP A 313 9.57 -18.80 -13.12
N GLY A 314 9.31 -18.52 -11.84
CA GLY A 314 10.34 -18.39 -10.82
C GLY A 314 10.95 -16.99 -10.64
N LEU A 315 10.40 -15.96 -11.26
CA LEU A 315 10.80 -14.57 -10.96
C LEU A 315 10.15 -14.11 -9.64
N ILE A 316 10.80 -13.24 -8.88
CA ILE A 316 10.28 -12.75 -7.60
C ILE A 316 9.43 -11.50 -7.82
N PHE A 317 8.23 -11.51 -7.26
CA PHE A 317 7.31 -10.38 -7.27
C PHE A 317 6.83 -10.02 -5.86
N GLY A 318 6.80 -8.71 -5.57
CA GLY A 318 6.10 -8.14 -4.43
C GLY A 318 4.89 -7.35 -4.91
N PRO A 319 3.67 -7.61 -4.41
CA PRO A 319 2.47 -6.90 -4.86
C PRO A 319 2.24 -5.54 -4.18
N ARG A 320 3.22 -4.99 -3.48
CA ARG A 320 3.12 -3.76 -2.67
C ARG A 320 2.00 -3.83 -1.64
N GLY A 321 2.19 -4.68 -0.67
CA GLY A 321 1.25 -4.98 0.37
C GLY A 321 0.88 -6.46 0.37
N PRO A 322 0.28 -6.92 1.45
CA PRO A 322 0.01 -8.33 1.66
C PRO A 322 -1.25 -8.80 0.95
N HIS A 323 -1.33 -8.68 -0.36
CA HIS A 323 -2.47 -9.09 -1.16
C HIS A 323 -2.03 -9.71 -2.48
N PHE A 324 -2.81 -10.65 -2.97
CA PHE A 324 -2.68 -11.21 -4.31
C PHE A 324 -3.97 -11.94 -4.69
N PRO A 325 -4.57 -11.71 -5.88
CA PRO A 325 -5.91 -12.21 -6.19
C PRO A 325 -6.01 -13.73 -6.31
N HIS A 326 -4.95 -14.42 -6.74
CA HIS A 326 -4.98 -15.88 -6.93
C HIS A 326 -3.93 -16.61 -6.11
N GLY A 327 -4.30 -17.79 -5.59
CA GLY A 327 -3.38 -18.75 -5.01
C GLY A 327 -3.31 -18.71 -3.49
N THR A 328 -2.28 -18.20 -2.91
CA THR A 328 -1.88 -18.53 -1.55
C THR A 328 -2.61 -17.82 -0.44
N LEU A 329 -3.45 -16.83 -0.73
CA LEU A 329 -3.86 -15.94 0.32
C LEU A 329 -5.12 -16.36 1.05
N GLY A 330 -6.16 -16.87 0.52
CA GLY A 330 -7.38 -17.38 1.23
C GLY A 330 -7.44 -17.13 2.75
N TRP A 331 -6.87 -16.02 3.23
CA TRP A 331 -6.50 -15.81 4.61
C TRP A 331 -7.42 -14.82 5.32
N ASN A 332 -8.24 -14.09 4.56
CA ASN A 332 -9.32 -13.33 5.16
C ASN A 332 -10.55 -13.26 4.25
N ASP A 333 -11.73 -13.23 4.86
CA ASP A 333 -13.01 -13.23 4.15
C ASP A 333 -13.19 -11.95 3.29
N HIS A 334 -12.61 -10.81 3.71
CA HIS A 334 -12.66 -9.56 2.95
C HIS A 334 -11.90 -9.65 1.62
N HIS A 335 -10.79 -10.39 1.59
CA HIS A 335 -10.01 -10.58 0.37
C HIS A 335 -10.81 -11.38 -0.68
N GLU A 336 -11.36 -12.53 -0.27
CA GLU A 336 -12.13 -13.38 -1.17
C GLU A 336 -13.40 -12.65 -1.68
N GLU A 337 -14.10 -11.95 -0.80
CA GLU A 337 -15.27 -11.14 -1.17
C GLU A 337 -14.88 -10.03 -2.16
N PHE A 338 -13.82 -9.27 -1.87
CA PHE A 338 -13.37 -8.16 -2.73
C PHE A 338 -12.98 -8.63 -4.13
N VAL A 339 -12.20 -9.70 -4.24
CA VAL A 339 -11.80 -10.25 -5.55
C VAL A 339 -13.01 -10.74 -6.32
N SER A 340 -13.89 -11.53 -5.67
CA SER A 340 -15.12 -12.02 -6.30
C SER A 340 -16.05 -10.90 -6.79
N ASP A 341 -16.24 -9.86 -5.99
CA ASP A 341 -17.08 -8.72 -6.37
C ASP A 341 -16.50 -7.91 -7.52
N PHE A 342 -15.16 -7.77 -7.54
CA PHE A 342 -14.47 -7.08 -8.62
C PHE A 342 -14.59 -7.86 -9.93
N GLU A 343 -14.35 -9.19 -9.89
CA GLU A 343 -14.48 -10.08 -11.04
C GLU A 343 -15.93 -10.13 -11.56
N ASP A 344 -16.91 -10.25 -10.66
CA ASP A 344 -18.35 -10.27 -11.02
C ASP A 344 -18.78 -8.96 -11.69
N ARG A 345 -18.25 -7.83 -11.24
CA ARG A 345 -18.64 -6.50 -11.73
C ARG A 345 -17.92 -6.12 -13.03
N TYR A 346 -16.65 -6.41 -13.15
CA TYR A 346 -15.80 -5.92 -14.27
C TYR A 346 -15.39 -7.02 -15.23
N GLY A 347 -15.57 -8.29 -14.87
CA GLY A 347 -15.16 -9.44 -15.69
C GLY A 347 -13.64 -9.58 -15.80
N ASP A 348 -12.91 -9.06 -14.81
CA ASP A 348 -11.47 -8.98 -14.77
C ASP A 348 -10.93 -9.15 -13.35
N THR A 349 -9.68 -9.58 -13.20
CA THR A 349 -9.04 -9.83 -11.91
C THR A 349 -8.24 -8.61 -11.43
N PRO A 350 -8.35 -8.20 -10.15
CA PRO A 350 -7.65 -7.02 -9.64
C PRO A 350 -6.18 -7.30 -9.34
N TYR A 351 -5.34 -7.56 -10.34
CA TYR A 351 -3.90 -7.81 -10.15
C TYR A 351 -3.11 -6.58 -9.72
N ALA A 352 -3.55 -5.38 -10.09
CA ALA A 352 -2.89 -4.15 -9.70
C ALA A 352 -3.22 -3.81 -8.24
N HIS A 353 -2.17 -3.57 -7.43
CA HIS A 353 -2.29 -3.21 -6.00
C HIS A 353 -3.21 -2.01 -5.77
N GLY A 354 -3.25 -1.05 -6.70
CA GLY A 354 -4.12 0.12 -6.60
C GLY A 354 -5.60 -0.20 -6.35
N ALA A 355 -6.11 -1.34 -6.86
CA ALA A 355 -7.48 -1.76 -6.58
C ALA A 355 -7.73 -2.02 -5.09
N PHE A 356 -6.79 -2.65 -4.41
CA PHE A 356 -6.83 -2.92 -2.97
C PHE A 356 -6.62 -1.64 -2.15
N HIS A 357 -5.68 -0.79 -2.58
CA HIS A 357 -5.37 0.47 -1.93
C HIS A 357 -6.54 1.48 -1.99
N ALA A 358 -7.33 1.47 -3.08
CA ALA A 358 -8.54 2.29 -3.16
C ALA A 358 -9.58 1.87 -2.10
N TRP A 359 -9.76 0.57 -1.88
CA TRP A 359 -10.60 0.05 -0.81
C TRP A 359 -10.13 0.56 0.56
N GLN A 360 -8.82 0.40 0.84
CA GLN A 360 -8.21 0.85 2.10
C GLN A 360 -8.42 2.34 2.35
N ALA A 361 -8.18 3.17 1.34
CA ALA A 361 -8.27 4.62 1.45
C ALA A 361 -9.70 5.11 1.74
N ILE A 362 -10.68 4.58 1.02
CA ILE A 362 -12.07 4.99 1.20
C ILE A 362 -12.60 4.53 2.56
N TYR A 363 -12.34 3.27 2.94
CA TYR A 363 -12.78 2.78 4.25
C TYR A 363 -12.01 3.42 5.41
N ALA A 364 -10.74 3.81 5.25
CA ALA A 364 -10.03 4.59 6.26
C ALA A 364 -10.74 5.90 6.55
N TYR A 365 -11.18 6.62 5.50
CA TYR A 365 -11.98 7.84 5.68
C TYR A 365 -13.28 7.56 6.43
N VAL A 366 -14.05 6.57 5.99
CA VAL A 366 -15.34 6.21 6.59
C VAL A 366 -15.18 5.80 8.06
N TYR A 367 -14.23 4.90 8.35
CA TYR A 367 -13.99 4.45 9.73
C TYR A 367 -13.49 5.57 10.65
N ALA A 368 -12.73 6.54 10.13
CA ALA A 368 -12.33 7.70 10.92
C ALA A 368 -13.54 8.60 11.25
N VAL A 369 -14.47 8.81 10.31
CA VAL A 369 -15.74 9.53 10.55
C VAL A 369 -16.58 8.79 11.59
N GLU A 370 -16.80 7.49 11.42
CA GLU A 370 -17.57 6.67 12.35
C GLU A 370 -16.95 6.64 13.76
N ARG A 371 -15.62 6.53 13.84
CA ARG A 371 -14.87 6.58 15.11
C ARG A 371 -15.07 7.92 15.80
N ALA A 372 -14.93 9.03 15.08
CA ALA A 372 -15.12 10.38 15.62
C ALA A 372 -16.55 10.57 16.14
N TYR A 373 -17.54 10.18 15.33
CA TYR A 373 -18.96 10.23 15.72
C TYR A 373 -19.27 9.38 16.95
N ASN A 374 -18.74 8.15 17.01
CA ASN A 374 -18.95 7.27 18.15
C ASN A 374 -18.31 7.80 19.47
N ILE A 375 -17.26 8.63 19.36
CA ILE A 375 -16.62 9.25 20.51
C ILE A 375 -17.37 10.49 20.98
N SER A 376 -17.78 11.36 20.07
CA SER A 376 -18.35 12.67 20.39
C SER A 376 -19.89 12.69 20.40
N GLY A 377 -20.54 11.84 19.62
CA GLY A 377 -21.97 11.91 19.28
C GLY A 377 -22.28 13.02 18.28
N GLU A 378 -21.27 13.60 17.63
CA GLU A 378 -21.39 14.69 16.66
C GLU A 378 -20.68 14.31 15.37
N TYR A 379 -21.24 14.72 14.20
CA TYR A 379 -20.55 14.53 12.94
C TYR A 379 -19.23 15.32 12.95
N PRO A 380 -18.08 14.69 12.60
CA PRO A 380 -16.78 15.32 12.76
C PRO A 380 -16.57 16.48 11.78
N ASP A 381 -15.94 17.54 12.26
CA ASP A 381 -15.21 18.48 11.43
C ASP A 381 -13.85 17.89 10.97
N ARG A 382 -13.09 18.67 10.20
CA ARG A 382 -11.79 18.22 9.65
C ARG A 382 -10.79 17.83 10.74
N ASP A 383 -10.72 18.60 11.82
CA ASP A 383 -9.80 18.36 12.93
C ASP A 383 -10.18 17.09 13.70
N ALA A 384 -11.45 16.86 13.95
CA ALA A 384 -11.96 15.65 14.62
C ALA A 384 -11.76 14.41 13.75
N TRP A 385 -11.92 14.53 12.41
CA TRP A 385 -11.61 13.47 11.47
C TRP A 385 -10.13 13.12 11.50
N ALA A 386 -9.23 14.11 11.37
CA ALA A 386 -7.78 13.91 11.39
C ALA A 386 -7.31 13.26 12.70
N ALA A 387 -7.82 13.74 13.86
CA ALA A 387 -7.56 13.11 15.14
C ALA A 387 -8.07 11.67 15.25
N SER A 388 -9.06 11.29 14.43
CA SER A 388 -9.59 9.93 14.38
C SER A 388 -8.86 9.03 13.39
N MET A 389 -8.14 9.58 12.43
CA MET A 389 -7.17 8.86 11.60
C MET A 389 -5.94 8.45 12.42
N ASP A 390 -5.51 9.29 13.36
CA ASP A 390 -4.37 9.01 14.24
C ASP A 390 -4.62 7.78 15.14
N GLY A 391 -3.85 6.72 14.94
CA GLY A 391 -4.03 5.44 15.59
C GLY A 391 -5.23 4.64 15.09
N LEU A 392 -5.64 4.82 13.84
CA LEU A 392 -6.69 4.03 13.20
C LEU A 392 -6.14 2.67 12.77
N GLY A 393 -6.86 1.60 13.11
CA GLY A 393 -6.57 0.24 12.62
C GLY A 393 -7.86 -0.47 12.22
N PHE A 394 -7.83 -1.18 11.10
CA PHE A 394 -8.99 -1.90 10.56
C PHE A 394 -8.58 -3.07 9.67
N ASP A 395 -9.47 -4.06 9.55
CA ASP A 395 -9.29 -5.17 8.62
C ASP A 395 -9.65 -4.74 7.19
N SER A 396 -8.87 -5.19 6.21
CA SER A 396 -9.05 -4.88 4.79
C SER A 396 -8.84 -6.12 3.92
N PRO A 397 -9.14 -6.07 2.61
CA PRO A 397 -8.76 -7.13 1.68
C PRO A 397 -7.26 -7.45 1.63
N SER A 398 -6.41 -6.49 1.99
CA SER A 398 -4.96 -6.67 2.15
C SER A 398 -4.54 -7.07 3.57
N GLY A 399 -5.50 -7.35 4.45
CA GLY A 399 -5.25 -7.65 5.86
C GLY A 399 -5.42 -6.44 6.77
N PHE A 400 -4.72 -6.45 7.90
CA PHE A 400 -4.87 -5.40 8.90
C PHE A 400 -4.06 -4.16 8.51
N VAL A 401 -4.75 -3.07 8.20
CA VAL A 401 -4.15 -1.75 8.01
C VAL A 401 -4.01 -1.08 9.37
N ASN A 402 -2.83 -0.56 9.66
CA ASN A 402 -2.55 0.12 10.91
C ASN A 402 -1.84 1.45 10.66
N ILE A 403 -2.47 2.55 11.04
CA ILE A 403 -1.86 3.88 11.10
C ILE A 403 -1.44 4.09 12.56
N PRO A 404 -0.16 3.93 12.91
CA PRO A 404 0.26 4.04 14.30
C PRO A 404 0.02 5.45 14.84
N LYS A 405 -0.28 5.53 16.13
CA LYS A 405 -0.49 6.83 16.76
C LYS A 405 0.76 7.72 16.70
N GLY A 406 0.58 8.94 16.22
CA GLY A 406 1.68 9.89 15.98
C GLY A 406 2.42 9.65 14.66
N ASN A 407 1.82 8.86 13.77
CA ASN A 407 2.31 8.63 12.41
C ASN A 407 1.16 8.83 11.42
N GLN A 408 1.44 9.42 10.29
CA GLN A 408 0.48 9.62 9.20
C GLN A 408 0.58 8.52 8.13
N ASN A 409 1.48 7.54 8.32
CA ASN A 409 1.66 6.41 7.42
C ASN A 409 1.04 5.14 7.99
N ALA A 410 0.28 4.43 7.20
CA ALA A 410 0.01 3.03 7.49
C ALA A 410 1.31 2.22 7.43
N ILE A 411 1.43 1.27 8.34
CA ILE A 411 2.47 0.24 8.29
C ILE A 411 1.83 -1.07 7.84
N GLU A 412 2.48 -1.70 6.87
CA GLU A 412 2.05 -2.97 6.30
C GLU A 412 3.21 -3.97 6.26
N PRO A 413 2.95 -5.28 6.38
CA PRO A 413 3.97 -6.29 6.17
C PRO A 413 4.41 -6.32 4.70
N SER A 414 5.65 -6.74 4.45
CA SER A 414 6.13 -7.03 3.11
C SER A 414 5.77 -8.47 2.71
N PHE A 415 5.36 -8.64 1.47
CA PHE A 415 4.94 -9.92 0.92
C PHE A 415 5.62 -10.17 -0.42
N TRP A 416 6.17 -11.37 -0.61
CA TRP A 416 6.91 -11.75 -1.80
C TRP A 416 6.55 -13.18 -2.21
N GLY A 417 6.66 -13.46 -3.50
CA GLY A 417 6.46 -14.81 -4.02
C GLY A 417 7.13 -14.99 -5.36
N TYR A 418 7.33 -16.24 -5.73
CA TYR A 418 7.85 -16.60 -7.05
C TYR A 418 6.71 -16.78 -8.04
N SER A 419 6.84 -16.26 -9.26
CA SER A 419 5.87 -16.50 -10.32
C SER A 419 5.70 -18.00 -10.56
N ASP A 420 4.45 -18.44 -10.71
CA ASP A 420 4.05 -19.81 -10.99
C ASP A 420 3.19 -19.88 -12.25
N THR A 421 3.76 -20.41 -13.31
CA THR A 421 3.11 -20.57 -14.62
C THR A 421 2.45 -21.96 -14.78
N GLY A 422 2.48 -22.79 -13.75
CA GLY A 422 1.97 -24.18 -13.81
C GLY A 422 0.46 -24.32 -13.67
N GLY A 423 -0.27 -23.26 -13.30
CA GLY A 423 -1.72 -23.25 -13.10
C GLY A 423 -2.52 -22.77 -14.31
N GLU A 424 -3.83 -22.62 -14.13
CA GLU A 424 -4.73 -22.01 -15.13
C GLU A 424 -4.50 -20.49 -15.24
N ASN A 425 -4.24 -19.86 -14.09
CA ASN A 425 -3.87 -18.46 -13.97
C ASN A 425 -2.43 -18.36 -13.48
N LEU A 426 -1.73 -17.32 -13.91
CA LEU A 426 -0.45 -16.95 -13.36
C LEU A 426 -0.63 -16.63 -11.87
N SER A 427 0.19 -17.21 -11.01
CA SER A 427 0.06 -17.09 -9.56
C SER A 427 1.40 -16.90 -8.87
N LEU A 428 1.40 -16.78 -7.55
CA LEU A 428 2.62 -16.75 -6.73
C LEU A 428 2.73 -18.02 -5.89
N ARG A 429 3.92 -18.63 -5.87
CA ARG A 429 4.27 -19.78 -5.04
C ARG A 429 5.39 -19.45 -4.07
N ASP A 430 5.61 -20.32 -3.10
CA ASP A 430 6.69 -20.23 -2.10
C ASP A 430 6.77 -18.83 -1.45
N THR A 431 5.61 -18.34 -1.01
CA THR A 431 5.45 -16.96 -0.54
C THR A 431 6.16 -16.72 0.79
N VAL A 432 6.69 -15.51 0.94
CA VAL A 432 7.42 -15.06 2.13
C VAL A 432 6.74 -13.80 2.68
N TRP A 433 6.51 -13.80 3.99
CA TRP A 433 6.00 -12.67 4.75
C TRP A 433 7.10 -12.11 5.65
N ILE A 434 7.24 -10.79 5.67
CA ILE A 434 8.11 -10.08 6.59
C ILE A 434 7.23 -9.13 7.39
N ALA A 435 7.34 -9.16 8.71
CA ALA A 435 6.44 -8.41 9.59
C ALA A 435 6.54 -6.90 9.34
N ALA A 436 5.44 -6.20 9.55
CA ALA A 436 5.37 -4.75 9.32
C ALA A 436 6.45 -3.98 10.10
N GLU A 437 6.72 -4.40 11.33
CA GLU A 437 7.72 -3.77 12.21
C GLU A 437 9.17 -4.01 11.76
N GLU A 438 9.40 -4.99 10.88
CA GLU A 438 10.74 -5.30 10.34
C GLU A 438 11.03 -4.49 9.05
N VAL A 439 10.01 -3.94 8.42
CA VAL A 439 10.12 -3.23 7.13
C VAL A 439 9.65 -1.77 7.18
N ASN A 440 9.18 -1.30 8.31
CA ASN A 440 8.78 0.09 8.51
C ASN A 440 9.47 0.70 9.72
N PRO A 441 9.83 1.99 9.68
CA PRO A 441 10.46 2.67 10.80
C PRO A 441 9.53 2.79 12.00
N PRO A 442 10.06 2.85 13.23
CA PRO A 442 9.30 3.27 14.40
C PRO A 442 8.83 4.73 14.24
N VAL A 443 7.73 5.07 14.91
CA VAL A 443 7.01 6.35 14.76
C VAL A 443 7.88 7.61 14.96
N ASP A 444 8.93 7.51 15.76
CA ASP A 444 9.82 8.62 16.13
C ASP A 444 11.05 8.78 15.24
N LYS A 445 11.10 8.06 14.12
CA LYS A 445 12.22 8.09 13.18
C LYS A 445 11.75 8.16 11.74
N THR A 446 12.53 8.86 10.92
CA THR A 446 12.48 8.69 9.46
C THR A 446 13.00 7.31 9.06
N THR A 447 12.72 6.88 7.85
CA THR A 447 13.18 5.57 7.36
C THR A 447 14.70 5.46 7.38
N SER A 448 15.40 6.51 6.94
CA SER A 448 16.87 6.55 6.92
C SER A 448 17.46 6.55 8.33
N GLU A 449 16.93 7.36 9.27
CA GLU A 449 17.39 7.38 10.66
C GLU A 449 17.19 6.02 11.36
N TRP A 450 16.12 5.32 11.00
CA TRP A 450 15.89 3.97 11.51
C TRP A 450 16.93 3.00 10.96
N LEU A 451 17.13 2.97 9.66
CA LEU A 451 18.13 2.10 9.02
C LEU A 451 19.56 2.37 9.56
N ASP A 452 19.94 3.63 9.76
CA ASP A 452 21.25 3.98 10.37
C ASP A 452 21.42 3.49 11.82
N SER A 453 20.33 3.05 12.47
CA SER A 453 20.31 2.66 13.89
C SER A 453 20.19 1.15 14.16
N VAL A 454 20.01 0.33 13.13
CA VAL A 454 19.83 -1.14 13.27
C VAL A 454 21.10 -1.94 13.12
#